data_af4051e8a2867fa71e3f8ebddc949c94
#
_entry.id   af4051e8a2867fa71e3f8ebddc949c94
#
_cell.length_a   1.000
_cell.length_b   1.000
_cell.length_c   1.000
_cell.angle_alpha   90.00
_cell.angle_beta   90.00
_cell.angle_gamma   90.00
#
_symmetry.space_group_name_H-M   'P 1'
#
loop_
_entity.id
_entity.type
_entity.pdbx_description
1 polymer ?
#
loop_
_entity_poly.entity_id
_entity_poly.type
_entity_poly.pdbx_seq_one_letter_code
_entity_poly.pdbx_strand_id
1 'polypeptide(L)'
;MKMYVSIFLVCFLLSGCANREIIDQIKIVQSLGFDVQGDTFKASASYASYQKKERLRLITAEAQTFSGIWIPHNKQSDDHIVAGQVRTLVISEKFARRSIQDLASSLLRDPVMSNNATIVISKQDVSTIMSETLKNPPFDLTDQINQNMKNGNTPFSNVHLVLDQYYGEGQDVYLPILDQDKNGLIRLDGVGVFKEDKLRLILNDKESLMLKLLKDKTKTMTGAYEFLGRENEPIYFKILHGKNNITLKQNGSVVISLKLHIQLREIPKTKSSVSKSELLELKHEIEQHFTSGISDMLKKFQMNAVDPIGFGEIYRSNNRNWNEQEYKNKTYPNIKFEVNTEINISHSGVGIGAE
;
A
#
# COMPACT_ATOMS: atom_id res chain seq x y z
N MET A 1 -53.32 -16.13 28.75
CA MET A 1 -52.30 -17.12 29.09
C MET A 1 -51.29 -17.32 27.94
N LYS A 2 -51.71 -17.64 26.71
CA LYS A 2 -50.78 -17.82 25.54
C LYS A 2 -49.90 -16.60 25.23
N MET A 3 -50.45 -15.40 25.35
CA MET A 3 -49.70 -14.14 25.07
C MET A 3 -48.59 -13.91 26.08
N TYR A 4 -48.79 -14.18 27.36
CA TYR A 4 -47.73 -14.04 28.39
C TYR A 4 -46.63 -15.09 28.26
N VAL A 5 -46.96 -16.31 27.82
CA VAL A 5 -45.96 -17.34 27.52
C VAL A 5 -45.12 -16.96 26.32
N SER A 6 -45.71 -16.35 25.28
CA SER A 6 -44.95 -15.86 24.11
C SER A 6 -44.01 -14.70 24.48
N ILE A 7 -44.44 -13.75 25.31
CA ILE A 7 -43.60 -12.64 25.79
C ILE A 7 -42.44 -13.17 26.65
N PHE A 8 -42.70 -14.13 27.53
CA PHE A 8 -41.68 -14.77 28.35
C PHE A 8 -40.62 -15.51 27.52
N LEU A 9 -41.07 -16.22 26.48
CA LEU A 9 -40.19 -16.91 25.54
C LEU A 9 -39.31 -15.94 24.74
N VAL A 10 -39.86 -14.80 24.31
CA VAL A 10 -39.12 -13.75 23.60
C VAL A 10 -38.08 -13.09 24.50
N CYS A 11 -38.41 -12.82 25.78
CA CYS A 11 -37.43 -12.30 26.74
C CYS A 11 -36.29 -13.29 27.03
N PHE A 12 -36.53 -14.59 26.98
CA PHE A 12 -35.52 -15.63 27.15
C PHE A 12 -34.57 -15.72 25.95
N LEU A 13 -35.07 -15.42 24.74
CA LEU A 13 -34.23 -15.38 23.52
C LEU A 13 -33.37 -14.12 23.43
N LEU A 14 -33.67 -13.07 24.18
CA LEU A 14 -32.92 -11.83 24.23
C LEU A 14 -31.78 -11.83 25.28
N SER A 15 -31.69 -12.83 26.16
CA SER A 15 -30.57 -13.00 27.10
C SER A 15 -29.35 -13.64 26.46
N GLY A 16 -28.89 -13.07 25.33
CA GLY A 16 -27.62 -13.44 24.73
C GLY A 16 -26.46 -13.01 25.64
N CYS A 17 -25.66 -13.96 26.13
CA CYS A 17 -24.40 -13.69 26.84
C CYS A 17 -23.41 -13.06 25.85
N ALA A 18 -23.39 -11.73 25.78
CA ALA A 18 -22.25 -11.03 25.20
C ALA A 18 -21.08 -11.11 26.18
N ASN A 19 -19.96 -11.69 25.77
CA ASN A 19 -18.70 -11.54 26.49
C ASN A 19 -18.38 -10.05 26.56
N ARG A 20 -18.51 -9.44 27.73
CA ARG A 20 -18.19 -8.03 27.95
C ARG A 20 -16.73 -7.94 28.35
N GLU A 21 -15.88 -7.43 27.46
CA GLU A 21 -14.54 -7.03 27.82
C GLU A 21 -14.58 -5.62 28.43
N ILE A 22 -14.03 -5.47 29.63
CA ILE A 22 -13.94 -4.18 30.31
C ILE A 22 -12.70 -3.49 29.76
N ILE A 23 -12.85 -2.31 29.17
CA ILE A 23 -11.78 -1.57 28.48
C ILE A 23 -10.56 -1.34 29.39
N ASP A 24 -10.77 -1.14 30.68
CA ASP A 24 -9.70 -0.93 31.67
C ASP A 24 -8.89 -2.21 31.98
N GLN A 25 -9.38 -3.39 31.55
CA GLN A 25 -8.78 -4.70 31.77
C GLN A 25 -8.23 -5.35 30.50
N ILE A 26 -8.11 -4.59 29.42
CA ILE A 26 -7.58 -5.08 28.15
C ILE A 26 -6.44 -4.19 27.65
N LYS A 27 -5.50 -4.79 26.92
CA LYS A 27 -4.45 -4.10 26.18
C LYS A 27 -4.79 -4.15 24.68
N ILE A 28 -5.14 -3.02 24.13
CA ILE A 28 -5.56 -2.92 22.71
C ILE A 28 -4.32 -2.74 21.84
N VAL A 29 -4.04 -3.73 20.99
CA VAL A 29 -2.93 -3.69 20.03
C VAL A 29 -3.23 -2.68 18.93
N GLN A 30 -2.27 -1.81 18.64
CA GLN A 30 -2.34 -0.80 17.58
C GLN A 30 -1.54 -1.21 16.34
N SER A 31 -0.34 -1.76 16.54
CA SER A 31 0.49 -2.29 15.46
C SER A 31 0.95 -3.70 15.80
N LEU A 32 0.93 -4.56 14.80
CA LEU A 32 1.34 -5.96 14.93
C LEU A 32 2.37 -6.26 13.84
N GLY A 33 3.46 -6.89 14.21
CA GLY A 33 4.52 -7.19 13.27
C GLY A 33 4.97 -8.63 13.29
N PHE A 34 5.41 -9.15 12.14
CA PHE A 34 5.80 -10.54 11.96
C PHE A 34 7.15 -10.67 11.27
N ASP A 35 8.02 -11.43 11.89
CA ASP A 35 9.26 -11.95 11.33
C ASP A 35 9.23 -13.47 11.25
N VAL A 36 10.14 -14.04 10.48
CA VAL A 36 10.37 -15.49 10.43
C VAL A 36 11.74 -15.81 11.02
N GLN A 37 11.77 -16.83 11.89
CA GLN A 37 12.98 -17.34 12.48
C GLN A 37 12.98 -18.87 12.36
N GLY A 38 13.67 -19.38 11.31
CA GLY A 38 13.54 -20.80 10.96
C GLY A 38 12.09 -21.13 10.59
N ASP A 39 11.50 -22.08 11.31
CA ASP A 39 10.12 -22.54 11.09
C ASP A 39 9.11 -21.87 12.03
N THR A 40 9.55 -20.91 12.85
CA THR A 40 8.68 -20.18 13.77
C THR A 40 8.44 -18.74 13.31
N PHE A 41 7.32 -18.17 13.76
CA PHE A 41 7.02 -16.77 13.64
C PHE A 41 7.47 -16.04 14.90
N LYS A 42 8.18 -14.93 14.72
CA LYS A 42 8.45 -13.98 15.79
C LYS A 42 7.50 -12.80 15.59
N ALA A 43 6.61 -12.57 16.55
CA ALA A 43 5.62 -11.49 16.48
C ALA A 43 5.93 -10.42 17.51
N SER A 44 5.78 -9.16 17.08
CA SER A 44 5.93 -7.96 17.91
C SER A 44 4.59 -7.22 17.92
N ALA A 45 4.07 -6.89 19.11
CA ALA A 45 2.82 -6.15 19.25
C ALA A 45 3.05 -4.88 20.06
N SER A 46 2.58 -3.74 19.53
CA SER A 46 2.55 -2.47 20.26
C SER A 46 1.14 -2.17 20.76
N TYR A 47 1.03 -1.72 22.01
CA TYR A 47 -0.23 -1.35 22.63
C TYR A 47 -0.07 -0.11 23.51
N ALA A 48 -1.19 0.64 23.67
CA ALA A 48 -1.22 1.81 24.54
C ALA A 48 -1.17 1.40 26.04
N SER A 49 -0.34 2.11 26.82
CA SER A 49 -0.27 1.94 28.26
C SER A 49 -0.70 3.24 28.95
N TYR A 50 -1.85 3.19 29.63
CA TYR A 50 -2.42 4.37 30.32
C TYR A 50 -1.86 4.56 31.74
N GLN A 51 -1.19 3.54 32.30
CA GLN A 51 -0.76 3.51 33.68
C GLN A 51 0.66 4.02 33.95
N LYS A 52 1.48 4.28 32.92
CA LYS A 52 2.88 4.70 33.04
C LYS A 52 3.20 5.88 32.11
N LYS A 53 4.34 6.54 32.36
CA LYS A 53 4.86 7.64 31.52
C LYS A 53 5.07 7.25 30.04
N GLU A 54 5.26 5.97 29.77
CA GLU A 54 5.38 5.42 28.40
C GLU A 54 3.99 5.19 27.82
N ARG A 55 3.66 5.95 26.80
CA ARG A 55 2.36 5.89 26.13
C ARG A 55 2.15 4.62 25.31
N LEU A 56 3.23 4.01 24.83
CA LEU A 56 3.21 2.77 24.02
C LEU A 56 4.20 1.77 24.60
N ARG A 57 3.86 0.49 24.51
CA ARG A 57 4.73 -0.63 24.88
C ARG A 57 4.84 -1.61 23.73
N LEU A 58 5.98 -2.25 23.63
CA LEU A 58 6.26 -3.32 22.69
C LEU A 58 6.47 -4.62 23.47
N ILE A 59 5.79 -5.67 23.04
CA ILE A 59 6.04 -7.04 23.47
C ILE A 59 6.39 -7.89 22.26
N THR A 60 7.23 -8.87 22.47
CA THR A 60 7.66 -9.79 21.41
C THR A 60 7.51 -11.22 21.88
N ALA A 61 7.01 -12.10 21.02
CA ALA A 61 6.83 -13.50 21.31
C ALA A 61 7.06 -14.36 20.08
N GLU A 62 7.31 -15.65 20.30
CA GLU A 62 7.48 -16.63 19.22
C GLU A 62 6.36 -17.68 19.29
N ALA A 63 5.92 -18.12 18.10
CA ALA A 63 4.91 -19.15 17.97
C ALA A 63 5.11 -19.93 16.65
N GLN A 64 4.58 -21.15 16.61
CA GLN A 64 4.61 -21.97 15.40
C GLN A 64 3.55 -21.60 14.37
N THR A 65 2.49 -20.91 14.82
CA THR A 65 1.39 -20.49 13.94
C THR A 65 1.11 -19.01 14.10
N PHE A 66 0.60 -18.41 13.05
CA PHE A 66 0.24 -16.98 13.04
C PHE A 66 -0.70 -16.61 14.18
N SER A 67 -1.80 -17.34 14.36
CA SER A 67 -2.76 -17.07 15.44
C SER A 67 -2.27 -17.53 16.83
N GLY A 68 -1.28 -18.42 16.88
CA GLY A 68 -0.70 -18.91 18.14
C GLY A 68 0.08 -17.88 18.94
N ILE A 69 0.45 -16.75 18.33
CA ILE A 69 1.20 -15.66 18.97
C ILE A 69 0.48 -15.05 20.18
N TRP A 70 -0.85 -15.11 20.21
CA TRP A 70 -1.61 -14.53 21.32
C TRP A 70 -1.38 -15.24 22.67
N ILE A 71 -1.07 -16.55 22.63
CA ILE A 71 -0.79 -17.33 23.84
C ILE A 71 0.44 -16.80 24.59
N PRO A 72 1.65 -16.73 23.97
CA PRO A 72 2.82 -16.20 24.66
C PRO A 72 2.73 -14.69 24.92
N HIS A 73 2.03 -13.90 24.08
CA HIS A 73 1.81 -12.49 24.36
C HIS A 73 0.98 -12.29 25.65
N ASN A 74 -0.12 -13.01 25.82
CA ASN A 74 -0.95 -12.93 27.01
C ASN A 74 -0.21 -13.41 28.28
N LYS A 75 0.73 -14.35 28.17
CA LYS A 75 1.57 -14.77 29.30
C LYS A 75 2.57 -13.71 29.78
N GLN A 76 2.85 -12.69 28.95
CA GLN A 76 3.79 -11.60 29.25
C GLN A 76 3.05 -10.31 29.67
N SER A 77 1.73 -10.31 29.65
CA SER A 77 0.91 -9.14 29.94
C SER A 77 0.20 -9.28 31.28
N ASP A 78 0.02 -8.16 31.95
CA ASP A 78 -0.78 -8.02 33.19
C ASP A 78 -2.29 -7.98 32.91
N ASP A 79 -2.71 -7.67 31.66
CA ASP A 79 -4.10 -7.68 31.21
C ASP A 79 -4.24 -8.42 29.88
N HIS A 80 -5.47 -8.79 29.53
CA HIS A 80 -5.76 -9.50 28.27
C HIS A 80 -5.43 -8.65 27.04
N ILE A 81 -4.64 -9.20 26.11
CA ILE A 81 -4.26 -8.53 24.86
C ILE A 81 -5.27 -8.85 23.78
N VAL A 82 -5.81 -7.80 23.15
CA VAL A 82 -6.82 -7.93 22.09
C VAL A 82 -6.37 -7.22 20.80
N ALA A 83 -6.67 -7.83 19.65
CA ALA A 83 -6.29 -7.33 18.32
C ALA A 83 -7.30 -6.35 17.71
N GLY A 84 -8.42 -6.05 18.38
CA GLY A 84 -9.59 -5.38 17.80
C GLY A 84 -9.37 -3.97 17.22
N GLN A 85 -8.19 -3.37 17.40
CA GLN A 85 -7.86 -2.05 16.85
C GLN A 85 -6.50 -2.03 16.12
N VAL A 86 -6.03 -3.17 15.64
CA VAL A 86 -4.81 -3.19 14.82
C VAL A 86 -5.02 -2.32 13.58
N ARG A 87 -4.19 -1.28 13.47
CA ARG A 87 -4.21 -0.30 12.37
C ARG A 87 -3.11 -0.54 11.36
N THR A 88 -1.99 -1.15 11.79
CA THR A 88 -0.85 -1.46 10.94
C THR A 88 -0.33 -2.87 11.20
N LEU A 89 -0.13 -3.61 10.11
CA LEU A 89 0.57 -4.89 10.08
C LEU A 89 1.92 -4.68 9.39
N VAL A 90 2.99 -5.06 10.07
CA VAL A 90 4.35 -4.98 9.52
C VAL A 90 4.87 -6.39 9.31
N ILE A 91 5.30 -6.73 8.11
CA ILE A 91 5.99 -7.99 7.83
C ILE A 91 7.42 -7.73 7.42
N SER A 92 8.37 -8.55 7.85
CA SER A 92 9.74 -8.41 7.37
C SER A 92 9.87 -8.77 5.90
N GLU A 93 10.89 -8.25 5.22
CA GLU A 93 11.20 -8.64 3.85
C GLU A 93 11.47 -10.16 3.75
N LYS A 94 12.11 -10.76 4.78
CA LYS A 94 12.33 -12.22 4.86
C LYS A 94 11.01 -12.98 4.86
N PHE A 95 10.04 -12.52 5.67
CA PHE A 95 8.68 -13.07 5.68
C PHE A 95 8.04 -12.96 4.30
N ALA A 96 8.03 -11.75 3.70
CA ALA A 96 7.44 -11.49 2.39
C ALA A 96 8.06 -12.34 1.27
N ARG A 97 9.37 -12.58 1.32
CA ARG A 97 10.07 -13.44 0.35
C ARG A 97 9.80 -14.94 0.53
N ARG A 98 9.49 -15.35 1.76
CA ARG A 98 9.16 -16.76 2.05
C ARG A 98 7.75 -17.10 1.56
N SER A 99 6.73 -16.45 2.10
CA SER A 99 5.31 -16.59 1.72
C SER A 99 4.42 -15.72 2.61
N ILE A 100 3.41 -15.09 2.01
CA ILE A 100 2.33 -14.41 2.75
C ILE A 100 1.07 -15.27 2.89
N GLN A 101 1.11 -16.54 2.51
CA GLN A 101 -0.05 -17.44 2.52
C GLN A 101 -0.69 -17.57 3.91
N ASP A 102 0.14 -17.80 4.94
CA ASP A 102 -0.35 -17.96 6.31
C ASP A 102 -0.96 -16.64 6.84
N LEU A 103 -0.36 -15.50 6.49
CA LEU A 103 -0.90 -14.17 6.79
C LEU A 103 -2.28 -13.98 6.14
N ALA A 104 -2.38 -14.17 4.81
CA ALA A 104 -3.62 -14.01 4.07
C ALA A 104 -4.73 -14.95 4.60
N SER A 105 -4.38 -16.21 4.85
CA SER A 105 -5.31 -17.21 5.39
C SER A 105 -5.80 -16.86 6.80
N SER A 106 -4.93 -16.29 7.64
CA SER A 106 -5.30 -15.89 9.00
C SER A 106 -6.15 -14.62 9.00
N LEU A 107 -5.80 -13.63 8.18
CA LEU A 107 -6.58 -12.40 8.04
C LEU A 107 -7.99 -12.66 7.51
N LEU A 108 -8.14 -13.60 6.57
CA LEU A 108 -9.46 -13.96 6.04
C LEU A 108 -10.37 -14.62 7.11
N ARG A 109 -9.78 -15.35 8.06
CA ARG A 109 -10.51 -16.11 9.09
C ARG A 109 -10.72 -15.36 10.40
N ASP A 110 -9.97 -14.28 10.63
CA ASP A 110 -10.04 -13.52 11.87
C ASP A 110 -11.06 -12.36 11.75
N PRO A 111 -12.26 -12.48 12.33
CA PRO A 111 -13.28 -11.44 12.24
C PRO A 111 -12.94 -10.20 13.09
N VAL A 112 -11.93 -10.28 13.97
CA VAL A 112 -11.54 -9.19 14.87
C VAL A 112 -10.54 -8.27 14.18
N MET A 113 -9.79 -8.78 13.20
CA MET A 113 -8.80 -7.99 12.46
C MET A 113 -9.48 -6.97 11.55
N SER A 114 -9.07 -5.71 11.65
CA SER A 114 -9.64 -4.62 10.85
C SER A 114 -9.27 -4.77 9.37
N ASN A 115 -10.27 -4.82 8.50
CA ASN A 115 -10.09 -4.80 7.04
C ASN A 115 -9.45 -3.47 6.53
N ASN A 116 -9.50 -2.41 7.34
CA ASN A 116 -8.89 -1.12 7.04
C ASN A 116 -7.45 -1.00 7.53
N ALA A 117 -6.94 -2.00 8.26
CA ALA A 117 -5.54 -2.01 8.67
C ALA A 117 -4.63 -1.99 7.43
N THR A 118 -3.53 -1.25 7.52
CA THR A 118 -2.52 -1.19 6.45
C THR A 118 -1.50 -2.30 6.63
N ILE A 119 -1.11 -2.98 5.54
CA ILE A 119 -0.02 -3.95 5.57
C ILE A 119 1.20 -3.34 4.88
N VAL A 120 2.37 -3.46 5.51
CA VAL A 120 3.64 -2.93 4.98
C VAL A 120 4.77 -3.94 5.16
N ILE A 121 5.75 -3.88 4.27
CA ILE A 121 7.00 -4.65 4.36
C ILE A 121 8.04 -3.79 5.06
N SER A 122 8.80 -4.37 5.99
CA SER A 122 9.98 -3.75 6.60
C SER A 122 11.25 -4.36 6.01
N LYS A 123 12.18 -3.53 5.55
CA LYS A 123 13.54 -3.96 5.16
C LYS A 123 14.38 -4.36 6.38
N GLN A 124 14.10 -3.74 7.53
CA GLN A 124 14.73 -4.05 8.81
C GLN A 124 13.93 -5.13 9.54
N ASP A 125 14.54 -5.71 10.58
CA ASP A 125 13.79 -6.57 11.50
C ASP A 125 12.59 -5.81 12.08
N VAL A 126 11.44 -6.46 12.12
CA VAL A 126 10.17 -5.81 12.52
C VAL A 126 10.26 -5.22 13.93
N SER A 127 10.88 -5.94 14.87
CA SER A 127 11.09 -5.43 16.24
C SER A 127 11.92 -4.14 16.28
N THR A 128 12.86 -3.95 15.35
CA THR A 128 13.66 -2.72 15.22
C THR A 128 12.77 -1.56 14.78
N ILE A 129 12.04 -1.72 13.66
CA ILE A 129 11.12 -0.67 13.17
C ILE A 129 10.09 -0.31 14.23
N MET A 130 9.47 -1.31 14.87
CA MET A 130 8.44 -1.05 15.89
C MET A 130 9.01 -0.40 17.16
N SER A 131 10.24 -0.71 17.55
CA SER A 131 10.87 -0.05 18.69
C SER A 131 11.25 1.40 18.43
N GLU A 132 11.62 1.74 17.18
CA GLU A 132 11.89 3.14 16.80
C GLU A 132 10.63 4.01 16.89
N THR A 133 9.45 3.47 16.53
CA THR A 133 8.19 4.21 16.67
C THR A 133 7.88 4.57 18.13
N LEU A 134 8.38 3.79 19.09
CA LEU A 134 8.17 4.08 20.51
C LEU A 134 9.06 5.21 21.03
N LYS A 135 10.22 5.44 20.42
CA LYS A 135 11.20 6.46 20.87
C LYS A 135 10.74 7.89 20.58
N ASN A 136 9.89 8.07 19.57
CA ASN A 136 9.47 9.38 19.08
C ASN A 136 7.94 9.57 19.11
N PRO A 137 7.27 9.48 20.28
CA PRO A 137 5.85 9.81 20.35
C PRO A 137 5.65 11.32 20.06
N PRO A 138 4.60 11.74 19.37
CA PRO A 138 3.38 10.98 19.08
C PRO A 138 3.39 10.29 17.69
N PHE A 139 4.54 9.91 17.15
CA PHE A 139 4.62 9.29 15.83
C PHE A 139 3.82 7.97 15.82
N ASP A 140 2.69 7.99 15.15
CA ASP A 140 1.96 6.78 14.81
C ASP A 140 2.40 6.35 13.41
N LEU A 141 2.96 5.16 13.31
CA LEU A 141 3.38 4.53 12.04
C LEU A 141 2.22 4.53 11.02
N THR A 142 1.01 4.29 11.49
CA THR A 142 -0.20 4.31 10.68
C THR A 142 -0.45 5.66 10.02
N ASP A 143 -0.30 6.74 10.78
CA ASP A 143 -0.55 8.08 10.28
C ASP A 143 0.52 8.49 9.25
N GLN A 144 1.77 8.10 9.47
CA GLN A 144 2.85 8.30 8.50
C GLN A 144 2.58 7.57 7.18
N ILE A 145 2.17 6.30 7.24
CA ILE A 145 1.85 5.50 6.05
C ILE A 145 0.66 6.10 5.32
N ASN A 146 -0.42 6.39 6.04
CA ASN A 146 -1.65 6.97 5.47
C ASN A 146 -1.40 8.33 4.81
N GLN A 147 -0.56 9.18 5.43
CA GLN A 147 -0.18 10.46 4.87
C GLN A 147 0.55 10.28 3.52
N ASN A 148 1.47 9.31 3.43
CA ASN A 148 2.21 9.03 2.19
C ASN A 148 1.33 8.38 1.11
N MET A 149 0.36 7.54 1.49
CA MET A 149 -0.65 7.02 0.56
C MET A 149 -1.55 8.14 0.03
N LYS A 150 -1.93 9.09 0.88
CA LYS A 150 -2.85 10.17 0.53
C LYS A 150 -2.17 11.30 -0.25
N ASN A 151 -0.99 11.74 0.18
CA ASN A 151 -0.34 12.95 -0.33
C ASN A 151 1.05 12.71 -0.92
N GLY A 152 1.65 11.54 -0.70
CA GLY A 152 2.97 11.15 -1.21
C GLY A 152 2.89 10.23 -2.43
N ASN A 153 3.96 9.49 -2.65
CA ASN A 153 4.17 8.66 -3.84
C ASN A 153 3.75 7.19 -3.67
N THR A 154 3.23 6.82 -2.52
CA THR A 154 2.87 5.44 -2.20
C THR A 154 1.45 5.13 -2.67
N PRO A 155 1.21 4.06 -3.46
CA PRO A 155 -0.14 3.64 -3.82
C PRO A 155 -0.93 3.17 -2.59
N PHE A 156 -2.26 3.29 -2.65
CA PHE A 156 -3.14 2.86 -1.57
C PHE A 156 -3.06 1.33 -1.37
N SER A 157 -2.98 0.89 -0.11
CA SER A 157 -3.02 -0.52 0.29
C SER A 157 -3.63 -0.67 1.68
N ASN A 158 -4.46 -1.69 1.85
CA ASN A 158 -5.00 -2.13 3.14
C ASN A 158 -5.30 -3.62 3.11
N VAL A 159 -5.68 -4.20 4.26
CA VAL A 159 -6.02 -5.63 4.36
C VAL A 159 -7.08 -6.05 3.34
N HIS A 160 -8.15 -5.26 3.18
CA HIS A 160 -9.22 -5.58 2.23
C HIS A 160 -8.70 -5.70 0.79
N LEU A 161 -7.93 -4.69 0.33
CA LEU A 161 -7.35 -4.70 -1.01
C LEU A 161 -6.37 -5.86 -1.21
N VAL A 162 -5.54 -6.13 -0.19
CA VAL A 162 -4.57 -7.23 -0.23
C VAL A 162 -5.26 -8.59 -0.34
N LEU A 163 -6.35 -8.82 0.41
CA LEU A 163 -7.12 -10.05 0.31
C LEU A 163 -7.83 -10.18 -1.03
N ASP A 164 -8.38 -9.07 -1.56
CA ASP A 164 -8.97 -9.03 -2.90
C ASP A 164 -7.94 -9.38 -3.99
N GLN A 165 -6.73 -8.82 -3.90
CA GLN A 165 -5.64 -9.13 -4.83
C GLN A 165 -5.11 -10.55 -4.68
N TYR A 166 -5.01 -11.07 -3.45
CA TYR A 166 -4.45 -12.38 -3.18
C TYR A 166 -5.37 -13.53 -3.59
N TYR A 167 -6.68 -13.39 -3.32
CA TYR A 167 -7.69 -14.40 -3.66
C TYR A 167 -8.39 -14.14 -4.99
N GLY A 168 -8.23 -12.93 -5.54
CA GLY A 168 -8.75 -12.57 -6.85
C GLY A 168 -7.90 -13.12 -7.99
N GLU A 169 -8.48 -13.22 -9.18
CA GLU A 169 -7.80 -13.66 -10.39
C GLU A 169 -7.39 -12.47 -11.27
N GLY A 170 -6.22 -12.58 -11.89
CA GLY A 170 -5.76 -11.62 -12.88
C GLY A 170 -5.13 -10.36 -12.32
N GLN A 171 -4.69 -10.38 -11.06
CA GLN A 171 -3.91 -9.32 -10.43
C GLN A 171 -2.95 -9.90 -9.39
N ASP A 172 -1.91 -9.14 -9.06
CA ASP A 172 -0.93 -9.52 -8.06
C ASP A 172 -0.88 -8.52 -6.90
N VAL A 173 -0.56 -9.01 -5.71
CA VAL A 173 -0.46 -8.21 -4.48
C VAL A 173 0.69 -7.22 -4.59
N TYR A 174 0.49 -6.01 -4.07
CA TYR A 174 1.57 -5.07 -3.81
C TYR A 174 1.43 -4.46 -2.40
N LEU A 175 2.58 -4.23 -1.75
CA LEU A 175 2.66 -3.67 -0.40
C LEU A 175 3.70 -2.54 -0.34
N PRO A 176 3.42 -1.44 0.38
CA PRO A 176 4.42 -0.42 0.67
C PRO A 176 5.61 -1.00 1.46
N ILE A 177 6.79 -0.42 1.24
CA ILE A 177 8.02 -0.81 1.95
C ILE A 177 8.43 0.30 2.91
N LEU A 178 8.74 -0.09 4.15
CA LEU A 178 9.39 0.75 5.16
C LEU A 178 10.88 0.47 5.18
N ASP A 179 11.65 1.53 5.29
CA ASP A 179 13.09 1.48 5.52
C ASP A 179 13.47 2.46 6.62
N GLN A 180 14.66 2.32 7.15
CA GLN A 180 15.25 3.21 8.14
C GLN A 180 16.42 3.94 7.50
N ASP A 181 16.45 5.26 7.60
CA ASP A 181 17.57 6.06 7.13
C ASP A 181 18.79 5.94 8.08
N LYS A 182 19.89 6.57 7.69
CA LYS A 182 21.15 6.55 8.46
C LYS A 182 21.02 7.17 9.87
N ASN A 183 19.99 7.98 10.10
CA ASN A 183 19.73 8.64 11.38
C ASN A 183 18.70 7.84 12.22
N GLY A 184 18.25 6.69 11.75
CA GLY A 184 17.24 5.88 12.43
C GLY A 184 15.80 6.30 12.12
N LEU A 185 15.55 7.26 11.23
CA LEU A 185 14.20 7.70 10.89
C LEU A 185 13.53 6.72 9.93
N ILE A 186 12.31 6.34 10.26
CA ILE A 186 11.50 5.46 9.43
C ILE A 186 10.94 6.27 8.26
N ARG A 187 11.05 5.70 7.05
CA ARG A 187 10.50 6.28 5.82
C ARG A 187 9.85 5.20 4.95
N LEU A 188 8.95 5.60 4.09
CA LEU A 188 8.51 4.76 2.98
C LEU A 188 9.58 4.79 1.89
N ASP A 189 9.93 3.62 1.35
CA ASP A 189 11.03 3.45 0.40
C ASP A 189 10.65 2.45 -0.69
N GLY A 190 9.59 2.76 -1.41
CA GLY A 190 9.14 1.98 -2.53
C GLY A 190 7.97 1.05 -2.25
N VAL A 191 7.78 0.09 -3.17
CA VAL A 191 6.67 -0.88 -3.15
C VAL A 191 7.20 -2.27 -3.51
N GLY A 192 6.85 -3.27 -2.71
CA GLY A 192 7.08 -4.67 -3.03
C GLY A 192 5.90 -5.24 -3.81
N VAL A 193 6.19 -5.90 -4.93
CA VAL A 193 5.20 -6.61 -5.76
C VAL A 193 5.41 -8.10 -5.62
N PHE A 194 4.33 -8.81 -5.39
CA PHE A 194 4.34 -10.26 -5.21
C PHE A 194 4.07 -10.98 -6.53
N LYS A 195 4.56 -12.20 -6.61
CA LYS A 195 4.09 -13.20 -7.53
C LYS A 195 3.52 -14.34 -6.72
N GLU A 196 2.23 -14.58 -6.87
CA GLU A 196 1.50 -15.49 -5.99
C GLU A 196 1.64 -15.05 -4.52
N ASP A 197 2.28 -15.83 -3.68
CA ASP A 197 2.46 -15.59 -2.25
C ASP A 197 3.84 -15.04 -1.85
N LYS A 198 4.75 -14.73 -2.82
CA LYS A 198 6.13 -14.34 -2.55
C LYS A 198 6.51 -12.99 -3.13
N LEU A 199 7.19 -12.18 -2.34
CA LEU A 199 7.80 -10.94 -2.82
C LEU A 199 8.76 -11.22 -3.97
N ARG A 200 8.43 -10.72 -5.15
CA ARG A 200 9.18 -10.96 -6.39
C ARG A 200 9.97 -9.75 -6.85
N LEU A 201 9.41 -8.57 -6.76
CA LEU A 201 9.94 -7.35 -7.34
C LEU A 201 9.82 -6.20 -6.34
N ILE A 202 10.83 -5.32 -6.32
CA ILE A 202 10.79 -4.07 -5.56
C ILE A 202 10.82 -2.91 -6.55
N LEU A 203 9.86 -2.01 -6.42
CA LEU A 203 9.77 -0.75 -7.13
C LEU A 203 10.41 0.34 -6.29
N ASN A 204 11.19 1.22 -6.92
CA ASN A 204 11.71 2.42 -6.28
C ASN A 204 10.59 3.48 -6.13
N ASP A 205 10.92 4.62 -5.52
CA ASP A 205 9.97 5.70 -5.24
C ASP A 205 9.29 6.28 -6.49
N LYS A 206 10.05 6.41 -7.59
CA LYS A 206 9.56 6.90 -8.88
C LYS A 206 8.59 5.91 -9.53
N GLU A 207 8.96 4.63 -9.56
CA GLU A 207 8.09 3.55 -10.05
C GLU A 207 6.84 3.38 -9.16
N SER A 208 6.98 3.60 -7.84
CA SER A 208 5.85 3.55 -6.90
C SER A 208 4.81 4.62 -7.20
N LEU A 209 5.25 5.85 -7.51
CA LEU A 209 4.35 6.90 -7.98
C LEU A 209 3.69 6.52 -9.30
N MET A 210 4.42 5.98 -10.27
CA MET A 210 3.84 5.55 -11.54
C MET A 210 2.79 4.46 -11.33
N LEU A 211 3.05 3.47 -10.47
CA LEU A 211 2.06 2.47 -10.07
C LEU A 211 0.84 3.13 -9.43
N LYS A 212 1.05 4.07 -8.49
CA LYS A 212 -0.02 4.83 -7.86
C LYS A 212 -0.90 5.54 -8.88
N LEU A 213 -0.31 6.24 -9.85
CA LEU A 213 -1.04 6.96 -10.90
C LEU A 213 -1.87 6.04 -11.80
N LEU A 214 -1.50 4.76 -11.91
CA LEU A 214 -2.27 3.77 -12.68
C LEU A 214 -3.34 3.05 -11.86
N LYS A 215 -3.19 2.97 -10.53
CA LYS A 215 -4.12 2.27 -9.62
C LYS A 215 -5.10 3.19 -8.92
N ASP A 216 -4.67 4.37 -8.49
CA ASP A 216 -5.47 5.27 -7.68
C ASP A 216 -6.60 5.93 -8.47
N LYS A 217 -7.66 6.31 -7.76
CA LYS A 217 -8.77 7.09 -8.32
C LYS A 217 -8.40 8.58 -8.34
N THR A 218 -9.08 9.34 -9.18
CA THR A 218 -8.82 10.76 -9.46
C THR A 218 -8.49 11.63 -8.23
N LYS A 219 -9.20 11.43 -7.11
CA LYS A 219 -9.03 12.23 -5.90
C LYS A 219 -7.75 11.93 -5.11
N THR A 220 -7.18 10.74 -5.29
CA THR A 220 -5.96 10.27 -4.60
C THR A 220 -4.73 10.30 -5.50
N MET A 221 -4.88 10.64 -6.77
CA MET A 221 -3.78 10.84 -7.72
C MET A 221 -3.00 12.13 -7.42
N THR A 222 -2.32 12.14 -6.29
CA THR A 222 -1.45 13.24 -5.83
C THR A 222 -0.05 12.70 -5.63
N GLY A 223 0.93 13.57 -5.61
CA GLY A 223 2.33 13.21 -5.36
C GLY A 223 3.28 14.34 -5.69
N ALA A 224 4.56 14.08 -5.50
CA ALA A 224 5.63 14.98 -5.87
C ALA A 224 6.67 14.23 -6.70
N TYR A 225 7.21 14.87 -7.71
CA TYR A 225 8.15 14.23 -8.62
C TYR A 225 9.28 15.17 -9.01
N GLU A 226 10.48 14.60 -8.99
CA GLU A 226 11.70 15.27 -9.42
C GLU A 226 12.47 14.37 -10.37
N PHE A 227 12.96 14.95 -11.46
CA PHE A 227 13.86 14.28 -12.39
C PHE A 227 14.82 15.29 -13.02
N LEU A 228 15.92 14.76 -13.61
CA LEU A 228 16.84 15.59 -14.38
C LEU A 228 16.34 15.70 -15.81
N GLY A 229 16.08 16.94 -16.24
CA GLY A 229 15.70 17.25 -17.60
C GLY A 229 16.85 17.13 -18.61
N ARG A 230 16.60 17.47 -19.87
CA ARG A 230 17.56 17.34 -20.98
C ARG A 230 18.87 18.08 -20.74
N GLU A 231 18.83 19.22 -20.05
CA GLU A 231 19.99 20.01 -19.70
C GLU A 231 20.69 19.54 -18.42
N ASN A 232 20.32 18.34 -17.91
CA ASN A 232 20.77 17.78 -16.63
C ASN A 232 20.46 18.68 -15.42
N GLU A 233 19.44 19.52 -15.54
CA GLU A 233 18.93 20.36 -14.46
C GLU A 233 17.67 19.77 -13.82
N PRO A 234 17.46 19.96 -12.50
CA PRO A 234 16.30 19.39 -11.83
C PRO A 234 15.00 20.09 -12.24
N ILE A 235 13.99 19.27 -12.53
CA ILE A 235 12.61 19.69 -12.73
C ILE A 235 11.81 19.08 -11.60
N TYR A 236 11.23 19.92 -10.75
CA TYR A 236 10.38 19.50 -9.62
C TYR A 236 8.96 20.04 -9.75
N PHE A 237 7.98 19.17 -9.57
CA PHE A 237 6.57 19.54 -9.58
C PHE A 237 5.73 18.71 -8.63
N LYS A 238 4.57 19.25 -8.26
CA LYS A 238 3.52 18.53 -7.53
C LYS A 238 2.42 18.10 -8.48
N ILE A 239 1.94 16.88 -8.35
CA ILE A 239 0.73 16.39 -9.00
C ILE A 239 -0.43 16.76 -8.10
N LEU A 240 -1.34 17.58 -8.62
CA LEU A 240 -2.51 18.09 -7.89
C LEU A 240 -3.68 17.11 -7.96
N HIS A 241 -3.91 16.56 -9.16
CA HIS A 241 -4.89 15.52 -9.44
C HIS A 241 -4.62 14.93 -10.82
N GLY A 242 -5.23 13.79 -11.13
CA GLY A 242 -5.10 13.15 -12.41
C GLY A 242 -6.30 12.26 -12.74
N LYS A 243 -6.26 11.69 -13.94
CA LYS A 243 -7.20 10.66 -14.40
C LYS A 243 -6.43 9.67 -15.25
N ASN A 244 -6.64 8.39 -15.00
CA ASN A 244 -6.19 7.33 -15.89
C ASN A 244 -7.39 6.66 -16.58
N ASN A 245 -7.13 6.08 -17.74
CA ASN A 245 -8.05 5.19 -18.43
C ASN A 245 -7.25 4.06 -19.08
N ILE A 246 -7.61 2.82 -18.77
CA ILE A 246 -6.98 1.62 -19.31
C ILE A 246 -8.01 0.92 -20.19
N THR A 247 -7.69 0.74 -21.47
CA THR A 247 -8.62 0.18 -22.47
C THR A 247 -7.98 -1.01 -23.16
N LEU A 248 -8.66 -2.15 -23.13
CA LEU A 248 -8.33 -3.32 -23.93
C LEU A 248 -8.87 -3.14 -25.35
N LYS A 249 -7.99 -3.21 -26.35
CA LYS A 249 -8.35 -3.16 -27.77
C LYS A 249 -8.74 -4.55 -28.30
N GLN A 250 -9.50 -4.58 -29.39
CA GLN A 250 -9.91 -5.84 -30.05
C GLN A 250 -8.74 -6.72 -30.47
N ASN A 251 -7.59 -6.13 -30.83
CA ASN A 251 -6.37 -6.86 -31.17
C ASN A 251 -5.57 -7.38 -29.99
N GLY A 252 -6.09 -7.25 -28.75
CA GLY A 252 -5.42 -7.67 -27.54
C GLY A 252 -4.34 -6.70 -27.02
N SER A 253 -4.12 -5.54 -27.64
CA SER A 253 -3.25 -4.51 -27.06
C SER A 253 -3.98 -3.72 -25.97
N VAL A 254 -3.22 -3.14 -25.05
CA VAL A 254 -3.73 -2.31 -23.96
C VAL A 254 -3.26 -0.88 -24.14
N VAL A 255 -4.20 0.05 -24.21
CA VAL A 255 -3.95 1.49 -24.26
C VAL A 255 -4.16 2.09 -22.87
N ILE A 256 -3.13 2.76 -22.39
CA ILE A 256 -3.13 3.48 -21.10
C ILE A 256 -3.07 4.97 -21.41
N SER A 257 -4.11 5.70 -21.01
CA SER A 257 -4.18 7.16 -21.15
C SER A 257 -4.12 7.78 -19.76
N LEU A 258 -3.07 8.55 -19.48
CA LEU A 258 -2.84 9.24 -18.22
C LEU A 258 -2.88 10.74 -18.44
N LYS A 259 -3.79 11.43 -17.74
CA LYS A 259 -3.88 12.89 -17.76
C LYS A 259 -3.60 13.44 -16.37
N LEU A 260 -2.59 14.29 -16.23
CA LEU A 260 -2.17 14.86 -14.96
C LEU A 260 -2.27 16.38 -14.97
N HIS A 261 -2.73 16.93 -13.86
CA HIS A 261 -2.66 18.35 -13.54
C HIS A 261 -1.54 18.58 -12.55
N ILE A 262 -0.51 19.32 -12.95
CA ILE A 262 0.70 19.54 -12.16
C ILE A 262 0.89 21.01 -11.83
N GLN A 263 1.60 21.25 -10.74
CA GLN A 263 2.10 22.56 -10.36
C GLN A 263 3.62 22.54 -10.38
N LEU A 264 4.24 23.25 -11.32
CA LEU A 264 5.69 23.43 -11.37
C LEU A 264 6.15 24.20 -10.12
N ARG A 265 7.23 23.74 -9.51
CA ARG A 265 7.85 24.34 -8.33
C ARG A 265 9.29 24.75 -8.58
N GLU A 266 10.04 23.93 -9.31
CA GLU A 266 11.39 24.23 -9.73
C GLU A 266 11.53 23.89 -11.21
N ILE A 267 12.19 24.77 -11.92
CA ILE A 267 12.53 24.69 -13.34
C ILE A 267 14.02 24.99 -13.52
N PRO A 268 14.63 24.63 -14.65
CA PRO A 268 16.03 24.93 -14.93
C PRO A 268 16.40 26.39 -14.62
N LYS A 269 17.51 26.58 -13.90
CA LYS A 269 17.96 27.89 -13.38
C LYS A 269 18.37 28.88 -14.49
N THR A 270 18.61 28.40 -15.69
CA THR A 270 18.94 29.20 -16.86
C THR A 270 17.78 30.13 -17.29
N LYS A 271 16.58 29.97 -16.70
CA LYS A 271 15.35 30.65 -17.12
C LYS A 271 14.80 31.52 -15.99
N SER A 272 15.07 32.82 -16.06
CA SER A 272 14.48 33.80 -15.12
C SER A 272 13.00 34.11 -15.39
N SER A 273 12.56 33.90 -16.64
CA SER A 273 11.14 33.90 -17.06
C SER A 273 10.96 32.81 -18.12
N VAL A 274 9.85 32.08 -18.07
CA VAL A 274 9.55 31.01 -19.03
C VAL A 274 8.58 31.53 -20.07
N SER A 275 9.01 31.58 -21.31
CA SER A 275 8.14 31.91 -22.45
C SER A 275 7.10 30.80 -22.68
N LYS A 276 6.04 31.12 -23.41
CA LYS A 276 5.00 30.15 -23.77
C LYS A 276 5.55 28.96 -24.56
N SER A 277 6.54 29.17 -25.42
CA SER A 277 7.21 28.10 -26.19
C SER A 277 8.01 27.18 -25.28
N GLU A 278 8.78 27.73 -24.35
CA GLU A 278 9.56 26.95 -23.38
C GLU A 278 8.68 26.14 -22.43
N LEU A 279 7.51 26.70 -22.05
CA LEU A 279 6.53 25.97 -21.26
C LEU A 279 5.96 24.77 -22.02
N LEU A 280 5.75 24.88 -23.32
CA LEU A 280 5.32 23.77 -24.19
C LEU A 280 6.41 22.71 -24.34
N GLU A 281 7.68 23.11 -24.46
CA GLU A 281 8.82 22.17 -24.51
C GLU A 281 8.95 21.42 -23.18
N LEU A 282 8.88 22.11 -22.06
CA LEU A 282 8.93 21.51 -20.73
C LEU A 282 7.76 20.55 -20.50
N LYS A 283 6.56 20.93 -20.90
CA LYS A 283 5.38 20.05 -20.87
C LYS A 283 5.64 18.76 -21.64
N HIS A 284 6.12 18.87 -22.87
CA HIS A 284 6.42 17.73 -23.73
C HIS A 284 7.51 16.83 -23.14
N GLU A 285 8.52 17.42 -22.52
CA GLU A 285 9.59 16.69 -21.82
C GLU A 285 9.04 15.86 -20.65
N ILE A 286 8.18 16.45 -19.83
CA ILE A 286 7.52 15.74 -18.73
C ILE A 286 6.62 14.61 -19.27
N GLU A 287 5.85 14.85 -20.34
CA GLU A 287 5.00 13.85 -20.99
C GLU A 287 5.83 12.65 -21.48
N GLN A 288 6.94 12.91 -22.18
CA GLN A 288 7.86 11.86 -22.64
C GLN A 288 8.48 11.08 -21.49
N HIS A 289 8.88 11.78 -20.40
CA HIS A 289 9.48 11.15 -19.24
C HIS A 289 8.52 10.17 -18.56
N PHE A 290 7.25 10.55 -18.36
CA PHE A 290 6.23 9.65 -17.81
C PHE A 290 5.88 8.52 -18.75
N THR A 291 5.71 8.79 -20.04
CA THR A 291 5.40 7.78 -21.05
C THR A 291 6.48 6.70 -21.11
N SER A 292 7.75 7.09 -21.15
CA SER A 292 8.87 6.14 -21.15
C SER A 292 8.99 5.40 -19.83
N GLY A 293 8.93 6.10 -18.70
CA GLY A 293 9.05 5.50 -17.37
C GLY A 293 7.96 4.48 -17.08
N ILE A 294 6.71 4.78 -17.43
CA ILE A 294 5.58 3.83 -17.31
C ILE A 294 5.82 2.63 -18.24
N SER A 295 6.23 2.87 -19.50
CA SER A 295 6.48 1.79 -20.45
C SER A 295 7.58 0.84 -19.97
N ASP A 296 8.65 1.36 -19.37
CA ASP A 296 9.74 0.56 -18.84
C ASP A 296 9.33 -0.19 -17.56
N MET A 297 8.51 0.42 -16.70
CA MET A 297 7.91 -0.25 -15.55
C MET A 297 7.01 -1.42 -15.99
N LEU A 298 6.19 -1.25 -17.04
CA LEU A 298 5.34 -2.31 -17.57
C LEU A 298 6.15 -3.48 -18.16
N LYS A 299 7.23 -3.20 -18.87
CA LYS A 299 8.18 -4.23 -19.33
C LYS A 299 8.81 -4.96 -18.14
N LYS A 300 9.20 -4.23 -17.10
CA LYS A 300 9.73 -4.82 -15.87
C LYS A 300 8.73 -5.75 -15.21
N PHE A 301 7.43 -5.41 -15.21
CA PHE A 301 6.37 -6.30 -14.74
C PHE A 301 6.26 -7.57 -15.58
N GLN A 302 6.21 -7.45 -16.90
CA GLN A 302 6.17 -8.60 -17.81
C GLN A 302 7.38 -9.53 -17.63
N MET A 303 8.60 -8.97 -17.56
CA MET A 303 9.83 -9.75 -17.32
C MET A 303 9.84 -10.51 -15.99
N ASN A 304 9.16 -10.00 -14.98
CA ASN A 304 9.02 -10.65 -13.68
C ASN A 304 7.75 -11.49 -13.56
N ALA A 305 6.92 -11.52 -14.61
CA ALA A 305 5.63 -12.19 -14.67
C ALA A 305 4.70 -11.79 -13.50
N VAL A 306 4.61 -10.48 -13.22
CA VAL A 306 3.74 -9.90 -12.19
C VAL A 306 2.81 -8.86 -12.81
N ASP A 307 1.56 -8.78 -12.33
CA ASP A 307 0.54 -7.85 -12.79
C ASP A 307 -0.11 -7.08 -11.61
N PRO A 308 0.61 -6.16 -10.95
CA PRO A 308 0.05 -5.39 -9.84
C PRO A 308 -1.01 -4.38 -10.29
N ILE A 309 -1.11 -4.08 -11.58
CA ILE A 309 -2.13 -3.19 -12.14
C ILE A 309 -3.47 -3.92 -12.30
N GLY A 310 -3.46 -5.24 -12.56
CA GLY A 310 -4.65 -6.04 -12.75
C GLY A 310 -5.16 -6.00 -14.19
N PHE A 311 -4.28 -6.03 -15.17
CA PHE A 311 -4.69 -6.18 -16.56
C PHE A 311 -5.45 -7.49 -16.80
N GLY A 312 -5.10 -8.56 -16.08
CA GLY A 312 -5.81 -9.84 -16.13
C GLY A 312 -7.26 -9.71 -15.68
N GLU A 313 -7.57 -8.88 -14.69
CA GLU A 313 -8.94 -8.60 -14.29
C GLU A 313 -9.73 -7.90 -15.42
N ILE A 314 -9.09 -6.96 -16.15
CA ILE A 314 -9.67 -6.31 -17.31
C ILE A 314 -9.92 -7.34 -18.43
N TYR A 315 -8.96 -8.25 -18.68
CA TYR A 315 -9.15 -9.32 -19.65
C TYR A 315 -10.26 -10.28 -19.24
N ARG A 316 -10.32 -10.67 -17.98
CA ARG A 316 -11.36 -11.54 -17.41
C ARG A 316 -12.76 -10.95 -17.60
N SER A 317 -12.92 -9.67 -17.34
CA SER A 317 -14.23 -8.99 -17.50
C SER A 317 -14.70 -8.90 -18.95
N ASN A 318 -13.79 -9.00 -19.92
CA ASN A 318 -14.09 -8.94 -21.35
C ASN A 318 -14.08 -10.30 -22.05
N ASN A 319 -13.72 -11.40 -21.38
CA ASN A 319 -13.59 -12.72 -21.98
C ASN A 319 -14.40 -13.78 -21.19
N ARG A 320 -15.44 -14.32 -21.83
CA ARG A 320 -16.27 -15.38 -21.22
C ARG A 320 -15.51 -16.70 -21.00
N ASN A 321 -14.49 -16.96 -21.81
CA ASN A 321 -13.65 -18.16 -21.71
C ASN A 321 -12.35 -17.88 -20.96
N TRP A 322 -12.43 -17.10 -19.87
CA TRP A 322 -11.27 -16.76 -19.05
C TRP A 322 -10.58 -18.01 -18.50
N ASN A 323 -9.26 -18.03 -18.62
CA ASN A 323 -8.39 -18.98 -17.97
C ASN A 323 -7.13 -18.25 -17.49
N GLU A 324 -6.97 -18.17 -16.19
CA GLU A 324 -5.89 -17.41 -15.55
C GLU A 324 -4.50 -17.94 -15.94
N GLN A 325 -4.33 -19.27 -15.99
CA GLN A 325 -3.06 -19.89 -16.34
C GLN A 325 -2.66 -19.61 -17.79
N GLU A 326 -3.62 -19.62 -18.71
CA GLU A 326 -3.38 -19.27 -20.10
C GLU A 326 -3.06 -17.78 -20.25
N TYR A 327 -3.77 -16.93 -19.51
CA TYR A 327 -3.47 -15.49 -19.46
C TYR A 327 -2.04 -15.25 -18.97
N LYS A 328 -1.66 -15.78 -17.81
CA LYS A 328 -0.33 -15.59 -17.21
C LYS A 328 0.80 -16.10 -18.10
N ASN A 329 0.61 -17.25 -18.75
CA ASN A 329 1.69 -17.90 -19.51
C ASN A 329 1.78 -17.49 -20.98
N LYS A 330 0.66 -17.12 -21.61
CA LYS A 330 0.63 -16.84 -23.05
C LYS A 330 0.22 -15.40 -23.38
N THR A 331 -0.82 -14.89 -22.72
CA THR A 331 -1.38 -13.59 -23.09
C THR A 331 -0.56 -12.45 -22.51
N TYR A 332 -0.39 -12.41 -21.19
CA TYR A 332 0.26 -11.32 -20.46
C TYR A 332 1.69 -11.01 -20.94
N PRO A 333 2.58 -11.99 -21.15
CA PRO A 333 3.94 -11.72 -21.65
C PRO A 333 3.98 -11.06 -23.03
N ASN A 334 2.93 -11.23 -23.83
CA ASN A 334 2.84 -10.75 -25.21
C ASN A 334 1.95 -9.51 -25.38
N ILE A 335 1.37 -8.97 -24.30
CA ILE A 335 0.57 -7.74 -24.36
C ILE A 335 1.45 -6.59 -24.86
N LYS A 336 0.98 -5.92 -25.92
CA LYS A 336 1.56 -4.65 -26.36
C LYS A 336 0.88 -3.51 -25.61
N PHE A 337 1.67 -2.76 -24.84
CA PHE A 337 1.21 -1.57 -24.13
C PHE A 337 1.47 -0.33 -24.98
N GLU A 338 0.47 0.51 -25.10
CA GLU A 338 0.54 1.85 -25.67
C GLU A 338 0.25 2.85 -24.56
N VAL A 339 1.25 3.65 -24.19
CA VAL A 339 1.15 4.61 -23.08
C VAL A 339 1.10 6.03 -23.65
N ASN A 340 0.05 6.77 -23.29
CA ASN A 340 -0.17 8.15 -23.68
C ASN A 340 -0.31 9.00 -22.40
N THR A 341 0.59 9.96 -22.21
CA THR A 341 0.55 10.89 -21.08
C THR A 341 0.26 12.30 -21.57
N GLU A 342 -0.72 12.95 -20.96
CA GLU A 342 -1.08 14.37 -21.17
C GLU A 342 -0.85 15.14 -19.85
N ILE A 343 -0.06 16.23 -19.93
CA ILE A 343 0.23 17.08 -18.78
C ILE A 343 -0.48 18.43 -18.94
N ASN A 344 -1.20 18.85 -17.92
CA ASN A 344 -1.75 20.19 -17.80
C ASN A 344 -1.02 20.93 -16.66
N ILE A 345 -0.30 21.96 -17.00
CA ILE A 345 0.41 22.80 -16.05
C ILE A 345 -0.57 23.84 -15.51
N SER A 346 -0.93 23.69 -14.22
CA SER A 346 -1.70 24.70 -13.49
C SER A 346 -0.74 25.71 -12.89
N HIS A 347 -1.13 26.96 -12.84
CA HIS A 347 -0.33 28.14 -12.49
C HIS A 347 0.93 27.83 -11.68
N SER A 348 2.05 28.11 -12.31
CA SER A 348 3.35 28.23 -11.64
C SER A 348 3.33 29.49 -10.79
N GLY A 349 3.92 29.42 -9.59
CA GLY A 349 4.01 30.55 -8.68
C GLY A 349 4.61 31.82 -9.33
N VAL A 350 4.51 32.95 -8.64
CA VAL A 350 4.94 34.28 -9.07
C VAL A 350 6.18 34.24 -10.00
N GLY A 351 5.99 34.63 -11.26
CA GLY A 351 7.07 34.76 -12.24
C GLY A 351 6.94 33.97 -13.54
N ILE A 352 5.92 33.11 -13.72
CA ILE A 352 5.69 32.37 -14.97
C ILE A 352 4.39 32.83 -15.62
N GLY A 353 4.54 33.53 -16.76
CA GLY A 353 3.44 33.78 -17.70
C GLY A 353 2.44 34.84 -17.28
N ALA A 354 2.89 36.07 -17.19
CA ALA A 354 2.04 37.26 -17.37
C ALA A 354 2.64 38.04 -18.57
N GLU A 355 2.26 37.62 -19.78
CA GLU A 355 2.15 38.47 -20.96
C GLU A 355 1.06 37.92 -21.89
#